data_6c308e2f9dcbaf31ac09b64a36d3a062
#
_entry.id   6c308e2f9dcbaf31ac09b64a36d3a062
#
_cell.length_a   1.000
_cell.length_b   1.000
_cell.length_c   1.000
_cell.angle_alpha   90.00
_cell.angle_beta   90.00
_cell.angle_gamma   90.00
#
_symmetry.space_group_name_H-M   'P 1'
#
loop_
_entity.id
_entity.type
_entity.pdbx_description
1 polymer ?
#
loop_
_entity_poly.entity_id
_entity_poly.type
_entity_poly.pdbx_seq_one_letter_code
_entity_poly.pdbx_strand_id
1 'polypeptide(L)'
;MKIFKISFLACLFAASAFSASQVYYIEAYGDFGKELAEMATKQANERNEKIQIFIDEDPRRYKDNRILKFGVDRKGRYSVSLGKELYEKQCQSCHGENAEKRPYGSVALKDMNAKDIEDSIISYRSDTSFGGDGKLIMQNQAKITTNNDLGAILAYLKGKDALADQDDQANKPVSTEKKQGSYLR
;
A
#
# COMPACT_ATOMS: atom_id res chain seq x y z
N MET A 1 3.06 -74.36 2.22
CA MET A 1 2.20 -73.19 2.40
C MET A 1 3.02 -72.06 3.02
N LYS A 2 3.43 -71.07 2.23
CA LYS A 2 4.22 -69.94 2.71
C LYS A 2 3.27 -68.75 2.90
N ILE A 3 3.16 -68.27 4.17
CA ILE A 3 2.30 -67.21 4.60
C ILE A 3 3.07 -65.88 4.33
N PHE A 4 2.58 -65.07 3.40
CA PHE A 4 3.09 -63.76 3.11
C PHE A 4 2.57 -62.75 4.16
N LYS A 5 3.48 -62.22 5.00
CA LYS A 5 3.16 -61.10 5.90
C LYS A 5 3.30 -59.81 5.14
N ILE A 6 2.17 -59.18 4.82
CA ILE A 6 2.11 -57.85 4.28
C ILE A 6 2.22 -56.87 5.46
N SER A 7 3.38 -56.20 5.53
CA SER A 7 3.61 -55.13 6.49
C SER A 7 3.02 -53.83 5.94
N PHE A 8 1.93 -53.40 6.54
CA PHE A 8 1.28 -52.13 6.19
C PHE A 8 2.04 -50.98 6.89
N LEU A 9 2.94 -50.33 6.17
CA LEU A 9 3.65 -49.12 6.65
C LEU A 9 2.72 -47.93 6.51
N ALA A 10 2.02 -47.57 7.58
CA ALA A 10 1.20 -46.37 7.64
C ALA A 10 2.11 -45.15 7.76
N CYS A 11 2.32 -44.43 6.65
CA CYS A 11 2.91 -43.08 6.67
C CYS A 11 1.90 -42.11 7.30
N LEU A 12 2.10 -41.80 8.56
CA LEU A 12 1.47 -40.66 9.23
C LEU A 12 2.10 -39.36 8.67
N PHE A 13 1.47 -38.79 7.68
CA PHE A 13 1.72 -37.40 7.33
C PHE A 13 1.15 -36.51 8.44
N ALA A 14 2.02 -36.10 9.38
CA ALA A 14 1.72 -35.02 10.28
C ALA A 14 1.66 -33.72 9.43
N ALA A 15 0.45 -33.37 9.02
CA ALA A 15 0.18 -32.02 8.49
C ALA A 15 0.42 -31.04 9.65
N SER A 16 1.62 -30.51 9.74
CA SER A 16 1.89 -29.32 10.55
C SER A 16 1.09 -28.17 9.95
N ALA A 17 -0.08 -27.91 10.55
CA ALA A 17 -0.82 -26.70 10.31
C ALA A 17 0.10 -25.53 10.71
N PHE A 18 0.76 -24.91 9.74
CA PHE A 18 1.36 -23.59 9.91
C PHE A 18 0.20 -22.64 10.16
N SER A 19 -0.15 -22.47 11.43
CA SER A 19 -1.00 -21.38 11.85
C SER A 19 -0.21 -20.09 11.60
N ALA A 20 -0.46 -19.43 10.49
CA ALA A 20 0.06 -18.10 10.26
C ALA A 20 -0.41 -17.25 11.44
N SER A 21 0.52 -16.77 12.27
CA SER A 21 0.20 -15.93 13.41
C SER A 21 -0.46 -14.67 12.88
N GLN A 22 -1.73 -14.50 13.18
CA GLN A 22 -2.51 -13.36 12.76
C GLN A 22 -2.05 -12.14 13.56
N VAL A 23 -1.65 -11.07 12.87
CA VAL A 23 -1.25 -9.81 13.50
C VAL A 23 -2.46 -8.89 13.56
N TYR A 24 -2.78 -8.39 14.74
CA TYR A 24 -3.86 -7.43 14.98
C TYR A 24 -3.28 -6.05 15.24
N TYR A 25 -3.92 -5.03 14.68
CA TYR A 25 -3.61 -3.63 14.94
C TYR A 25 -4.83 -3.00 15.59
N ILE A 26 -4.64 -2.44 16.78
CA ILE A 26 -5.70 -1.76 17.53
C ILE A 26 -5.24 -0.32 17.75
N GLU A 27 -6.04 0.64 17.32
CA GLU A 27 -5.80 2.06 17.56
C GLU A 27 -6.73 2.52 18.70
N ALA A 28 -6.13 3.07 19.75
CA ALA A 28 -6.86 3.54 20.91
C ALA A 28 -6.28 4.87 21.39
N TYR A 29 -7.12 5.75 21.92
CA TYR A 29 -6.77 7.13 22.27
C TYR A 29 -7.00 7.44 23.74
N GLY A 30 -6.26 8.45 24.24
CA GLY A 30 -6.44 8.99 25.57
C GLY A 30 -6.17 7.98 26.69
N ASP A 31 -6.89 8.12 27.80
CA ASP A 31 -6.71 7.26 28.97
C ASP A 31 -7.11 5.80 28.68
N PHE A 32 -8.10 5.57 27.84
CA PHE A 32 -8.46 4.22 27.41
C PHE A 32 -7.30 3.53 26.68
N GLY A 33 -6.55 4.26 25.85
CA GLY A 33 -5.36 3.73 25.18
C GLY A 33 -4.28 3.27 26.15
N LYS A 34 -4.06 4.03 27.24
CA LYS A 34 -3.12 3.67 28.31
C LYS A 34 -3.56 2.43 29.06
N GLU A 35 -4.80 2.38 29.48
CA GLU A 35 -5.36 1.23 30.20
C GLU A 35 -5.29 -0.06 29.36
N LEU A 36 -5.60 0.06 28.05
CA LEU A 36 -5.51 -1.07 27.11
C LEU A 36 -4.07 -1.56 26.97
N ALA A 37 -3.10 -0.64 26.87
CA ALA A 37 -1.68 -0.98 26.76
C ALA A 37 -1.16 -1.70 28.02
N GLU A 38 -1.53 -1.22 29.20
CA GLU A 38 -1.18 -1.83 30.49
C GLU A 38 -1.79 -3.22 30.63
N MET A 39 -3.08 -3.36 30.30
CA MET A 39 -3.80 -4.63 30.36
C MET A 39 -3.20 -5.65 29.38
N ALA A 40 -2.91 -5.23 28.15
CA ALA A 40 -2.30 -6.08 27.14
C ALA A 40 -0.89 -6.54 27.58
N THR A 41 -0.09 -5.66 28.14
CA THR A 41 1.25 -5.97 28.66
C THR A 41 1.17 -6.99 29.79
N LYS A 42 0.26 -6.80 30.74
CA LYS A 42 0.05 -7.72 31.85
C LYS A 42 -0.34 -9.11 31.36
N GLN A 43 -1.32 -9.21 30.46
CA GLN A 43 -1.78 -10.47 29.90
C GLN A 43 -0.69 -11.18 29.09
N ALA A 44 0.10 -10.45 28.32
CA ALA A 44 1.21 -11.03 27.57
C ALA A 44 2.28 -11.61 28.50
N ASN A 45 2.61 -10.91 29.60
CA ASN A 45 3.54 -11.41 30.59
C ASN A 45 3.03 -12.67 31.29
N GLU A 46 1.75 -12.74 31.67
CA GLU A 46 1.12 -13.91 32.29
C GLU A 46 1.13 -15.12 31.37
N ARG A 47 1.03 -14.91 30.06
CA ARG A 47 1.03 -15.99 29.04
C ARG A 47 2.40 -16.28 28.45
N ASN A 48 3.44 -15.56 28.87
CA ASN A 48 4.78 -15.59 28.26
C ASN A 48 4.77 -15.36 26.75
N GLU A 49 3.88 -14.47 26.31
CA GLU A 49 3.74 -14.05 24.90
C GLU A 49 4.46 -12.72 24.66
N LYS A 50 4.91 -12.50 23.41
CA LYS A 50 5.55 -11.24 23.04
C LYS A 50 4.50 -10.27 22.49
N ILE A 51 4.47 -9.06 23.05
CA ILE A 51 3.67 -7.94 22.57
C ILE A 51 4.57 -6.77 22.20
N GLN A 52 4.21 -6.02 21.17
CA GLN A 52 4.84 -4.74 20.82
C GLN A 52 3.78 -3.66 20.90
N ILE A 53 4.03 -2.63 21.68
CA ILE A 53 3.16 -1.47 21.84
C ILE A 53 3.86 -0.28 21.21
N PHE A 54 3.18 0.40 20.29
CA PHE A 54 3.68 1.61 19.64
C PHE A 54 2.86 2.79 20.14
N ILE A 55 3.53 3.81 20.63
CA ILE A 55 2.92 5.05 21.14
C ILE A 55 3.25 6.15 20.13
N ASP A 56 2.23 6.85 19.68
CA ASP A 56 2.33 7.96 18.71
C ASP A 56 2.96 7.59 17.35
N GLU A 57 3.11 6.28 17.07
CA GLU A 57 3.73 5.82 15.83
C GLU A 57 2.98 4.59 15.25
N ASP A 58 2.52 4.68 14.00
CA ASP A 58 1.96 3.54 13.28
C ASP A 58 3.11 2.65 12.75
N PRO A 59 3.25 1.39 13.25
CA PRO A 59 4.32 0.49 12.83
C PRO A 59 4.20 0.06 11.37
N ARG A 60 3.06 0.28 10.73
CA ARG A 60 2.82 -0.01 9.32
C ARG A 60 3.38 1.07 8.40
N ARG A 61 3.70 2.28 8.96
CA ARG A 61 4.25 3.38 8.17
C ARG A 61 5.70 3.12 7.82
N TYR A 62 6.00 3.18 6.54
CA TYR A 62 7.37 3.15 6.05
C TYR A 62 8.12 4.42 6.46
N LYS A 63 9.33 4.27 7.00
CA LYS A 63 10.22 5.39 7.32
C LYS A 63 11.17 5.65 6.16
N ASP A 64 10.90 6.71 5.41
CA ASP A 64 11.78 7.17 4.33
C ASP A 64 12.97 7.94 4.91
N ASN A 65 14.17 7.38 4.80
CA ASN A 65 15.41 7.97 5.30
C ASN A 65 16.17 8.79 4.24
N ARG A 66 15.62 8.98 3.06
CA ARG A 66 16.26 9.80 2.02
C ARG A 66 16.32 11.26 2.45
N ILE A 67 17.44 11.94 2.15
CA ILE A 67 17.65 13.35 2.49
C ILE A 67 16.70 14.23 1.68
N LEU A 68 16.59 13.96 0.38
CA LEU A 68 15.68 14.64 -0.55
C LEU A 68 14.52 13.70 -0.86
N LYS A 69 13.39 13.90 -0.19
CA LYS A 69 12.19 13.03 -0.29
C LYS A 69 11.34 13.43 -1.49
N PHE A 70 11.90 13.42 -2.69
CA PHE A 70 11.14 13.65 -3.92
C PHE A 70 10.39 12.38 -4.33
N GLY A 71 9.07 12.48 -4.44
CA GLY A 71 8.21 11.38 -4.84
C GLY A 71 8.18 10.21 -3.83
N VAL A 72 7.65 9.09 -4.28
CA VAL A 72 7.59 7.85 -3.51
C VAL A 72 8.94 7.15 -3.55
N ASP A 73 9.37 6.56 -2.44
CA ASP A 73 10.59 5.75 -2.42
C ASP A 73 10.33 4.40 -3.11
N ARG A 74 10.96 4.20 -4.26
CA ARG A 74 10.77 2.98 -5.06
C ARG A 74 11.32 1.72 -4.41
N LYS A 75 12.23 1.87 -3.45
CA LYS A 75 12.77 0.78 -2.63
C LYS A 75 12.03 0.63 -1.30
N GLY A 76 11.06 1.48 -1.05
CA GLY A 76 10.24 1.47 0.16
C GLY A 76 9.38 0.22 0.24
N ARG A 77 9.23 -0.30 1.46
CA ARG A 77 8.32 -1.41 1.76
C ARG A 77 7.04 -0.85 2.36
N TYR A 78 6.02 -0.72 1.53
CA TYR A 78 4.75 -0.12 1.93
C TYR A 78 3.73 -1.18 2.39
N SER A 79 2.95 -0.83 3.41
CA SER A 79 1.89 -1.68 3.93
C SER A 79 0.63 -1.58 3.07
N VAL A 80 0.21 -2.70 2.48
CA VAL A 80 -1.03 -2.79 1.70
C VAL A 80 -2.26 -2.55 2.60
N SER A 81 -2.24 -3.01 3.85
CA SER A 81 -3.35 -2.79 4.79
C SER A 81 -3.53 -1.32 5.16
N LEU A 82 -2.42 -0.61 5.40
CA LEU A 82 -2.45 0.84 5.59
C LEU A 82 -2.91 1.55 4.32
N GLY A 83 -2.43 1.12 3.16
CA GLY A 83 -2.82 1.69 1.87
C GLY A 83 -4.32 1.56 1.61
N LYS A 84 -4.91 0.41 1.95
CA LYS A 84 -6.36 0.20 1.89
C LYS A 84 -7.11 1.18 2.78
N GLU A 85 -6.72 1.29 4.05
CA GLU A 85 -7.34 2.20 5.02
C GLU A 85 -7.28 3.66 4.56
N LEU A 86 -6.11 4.10 4.07
CA LEU A 86 -5.92 5.45 3.54
C LEU A 86 -6.76 5.70 2.28
N TYR A 87 -6.83 4.72 1.38
CA TYR A 87 -7.65 4.80 0.19
C TYR A 87 -9.14 4.93 0.53
N GLU A 88 -9.64 4.06 1.39
CA GLU A 88 -11.03 4.08 1.86
C GLU A 88 -11.40 5.43 2.49
N LYS A 89 -10.52 5.97 3.32
CA LYS A 89 -10.74 7.23 4.03
C LYS A 89 -10.64 8.46 3.14
N GLN A 90 -9.74 8.48 2.16
CA GLN A 90 -9.34 9.70 1.46
C GLN A 90 -9.70 9.73 -0.03
N CYS A 91 -9.87 8.58 -0.69
CA CYS A 91 -9.97 8.49 -2.14
C CYS A 91 -11.27 7.85 -2.63
N GLN A 92 -11.74 6.82 -1.94
CA GLN A 92 -12.82 5.94 -2.36
C GLN A 92 -14.13 6.68 -2.65
N SER A 93 -14.47 7.72 -1.87
CA SER A 93 -15.72 8.47 -2.04
C SER A 93 -15.90 9.01 -3.47
N CYS A 94 -14.79 9.48 -4.06
CA CYS A 94 -14.77 10.00 -5.42
C CYS A 94 -14.35 8.96 -6.47
N HIS A 95 -13.32 8.13 -6.15
CA HIS A 95 -12.72 7.21 -7.12
C HIS A 95 -13.36 5.82 -7.17
N GLY A 96 -14.28 5.51 -6.25
CA GLY A 96 -14.99 4.23 -6.17
C GLY A 96 -14.25 3.18 -5.33
N GLU A 97 -14.95 2.11 -4.98
CA GLU A 97 -14.42 1.05 -4.12
C GLU A 97 -13.25 0.30 -4.78
N ASN A 98 -13.36 0.08 -6.09
CA ASN A 98 -12.36 -0.60 -6.89
C ASN A 98 -11.58 0.36 -7.80
N ALA A 99 -11.51 1.64 -7.43
CA ALA A 99 -10.82 2.69 -8.21
C ALA A 99 -11.35 2.85 -9.65
N GLU A 100 -12.60 2.46 -9.88
CA GLU A 100 -13.26 2.37 -11.20
C GLU A 100 -13.94 3.66 -11.64
N LYS A 101 -14.25 4.56 -10.70
CA LYS A 101 -14.96 5.80 -11.03
C LYS A 101 -14.06 6.82 -11.71
N ARG A 102 -14.68 7.63 -12.54
CA ARG A 102 -14.04 8.68 -13.35
C ARG A 102 -14.58 10.05 -12.95
N PRO A 103 -14.19 10.56 -11.75
CA PRO A 103 -14.70 11.85 -11.28
C PRO A 103 -14.32 12.96 -12.28
N TYR A 104 -15.27 13.79 -12.61
CA TYR A 104 -15.11 14.91 -13.57
C TYR A 104 -14.53 14.48 -14.94
N GLY A 105 -14.81 13.25 -15.38
CA GLY A 105 -14.30 12.73 -16.67
C GLY A 105 -12.83 12.30 -16.66
N SER A 106 -12.18 12.27 -15.50
CA SER A 106 -10.81 11.80 -15.37
C SER A 106 -10.64 10.32 -15.78
N VAL A 107 -9.41 9.85 -15.93
CA VAL A 107 -9.11 8.42 -16.09
C VAL A 107 -9.38 7.72 -14.77
N ALA A 108 -9.96 6.52 -14.81
CA ALA A 108 -10.13 5.71 -13.61
C ALA A 108 -8.76 5.25 -13.07
N LEU A 109 -8.56 5.31 -11.76
CA LEU A 109 -7.26 4.94 -11.17
C LEU A 109 -6.90 3.48 -11.43
N LYS A 110 -7.89 2.59 -11.57
CA LYS A 110 -7.64 1.19 -11.95
C LYS A 110 -6.95 1.04 -13.31
N ASP A 111 -7.19 1.96 -14.24
CA ASP A 111 -6.69 1.92 -15.62
C ASP A 111 -5.33 2.65 -15.75
N MET A 112 -4.87 3.37 -14.72
CA MET A 112 -3.56 4.02 -14.66
C MET A 112 -2.50 3.08 -14.10
N ASN A 113 -1.24 3.23 -14.48
CA ASN A 113 -0.14 2.57 -13.78
C ASN A 113 0.27 3.35 -12.51
N ALA A 114 1.12 2.74 -11.66
CA ALA A 114 1.52 3.36 -10.39
C ALA A 114 2.26 4.69 -10.59
N LYS A 115 3.11 4.76 -11.61
CA LYS A 115 3.87 5.98 -11.92
C LYS A 115 2.97 7.11 -12.37
N ASP A 116 1.99 6.84 -13.21
CA ASP A 116 1.08 7.88 -13.72
C ASP A 116 0.23 8.46 -12.57
N ILE A 117 -0.16 7.62 -11.60
CA ILE A 117 -0.85 8.08 -10.39
C ILE A 117 0.08 8.94 -9.54
N GLU A 118 1.34 8.51 -9.33
CA GLU A 118 2.35 9.27 -8.60
C GLU A 118 2.59 10.63 -9.25
N ASP A 119 2.88 10.65 -10.55
CA ASP A 119 3.15 11.86 -11.33
C ASP A 119 1.96 12.83 -11.30
N SER A 120 0.74 12.30 -11.35
CA SER A 120 -0.47 13.11 -11.23
C SER A 120 -0.58 13.77 -9.85
N ILE A 121 -0.32 13.04 -8.77
CA ILE A 121 -0.34 13.61 -7.41
C ILE A 121 0.76 14.67 -7.24
N ILE A 122 1.95 14.43 -7.77
CA ILE A 122 3.05 15.41 -7.75
C ILE A 122 2.64 16.67 -8.53
N SER A 123 2.03 16.49 -9.71
CA SER A 123 1.55 17.60 -10.53
C SER A 123 0.47 18.42 -9.83
N TYR A 124 -0.50 17.78 -9.17
CA TYR A 124 -1.51 18.48 -8.37
C TYR A 124 -0.92 19.27 -7.20
N ARG A 125 0.25 18.87 -6.66
CA ARG A 125 0.94 19.61 -5.59
C ARG A 125 1.69 20.82 -6.10
N SER A 126 2.30 20.71 -7.27
CA SER A 126 3.30 21.68 -7.79
C SER A 126 2.76 22.60 -8.88
N ASP A 127 1.75 22.18 -9.63
CA ASP A 127 1.21 22.93 -10.76
C ASP A 127 -0.27 23.30 -10.53
N THR A 128 -0.53 24.57 -10.30
CA THR A 128 -1.89 25.09 -10.07
C THR A 128 -2.78 25.04 -11.32
N SER A 129 -2.19 24.89 -12.51
CA SER A 129 -2.91 24.76 -13.78
C SER A 129 -3.29 23.32 -14.09
N PHE A 130 -2.63 22.35 -13.46
CA PHE A 130 -2.84 20.92 -13.71
C PHE A 130 -4.25 20.45 -13.30
N GLY A 131 -4.88 19.62 -14.15
CA GLY A 131 -6.19 19.03 -13.92
C GLY A 131 -7.35 19.80 -14.54
N GLY A 132 -8.53 19.13 -14.56
CA GLY A 132 -9.79 19.69 -15.09
C GLY A 132 -10.69 20.29 -14.00
N ASP A 133 -11.99 20.14 -14.18
CA ASP A 133 -13.03 20.77 -13.33
C ASP A 133 -12.92 20.41 -11.84
N GLY A 134 -12.46 19.20 -11.50
CA GLY A 134 -12.24 18.75 -10.11
C GLY A 134 -10.88 19.11 -9.52
N LYS A 135 -10.04 19.92 -10.19
CA LYS A 135 -8.64 20.12 -9.81
C LYS A 135 -8.43 20.64 -8.38
N LEU A 136 -9.28 21.55 -7.91
CA LEU A 136 -9.14 22.11 -6.55
C LEU A 136 -9.31 21.04 -5.47
N ILE A 137 -10.21 20.10 -5.67
CA ILE A 137 -10.43 18.97 -4.73
C ILE A 137 -9.18 18.10 -4.72
N MET A 138 -8.67 17.73 -5.91
CA MET A 138 -7.46 16.91 -6.01
C MET A 138 -6.20 17.62 -5.52
N GLN A 139 -6.06 18.92 -5.74
CA GLN A 139 -4.94 19.72 -5.19
C GLN A 139 -4.94 19.71 -3.66
N ASN A 140 -6.11 19.86 -3.03
CA ASN A 140 -6.23 19.78 -1.57
C ASN A 140 -5.90 18.37 -1.09
N GLN A 141 -6.43 17.34 -1.74
CA GLN A 141 -6.16 15.95 -1.40
C GLN A 141 -4.66 15.60 -1.57
N ALA A 142 -4.05 16.03 -2.67
CA ALA A 142 -2.63 15.80 -2.93
C ALA A 142 -1.72 16.45 -1.89
N LYS A 143 -2.08 17.63 -1.35
CA LYS A 143 -1.30 18.33 -0.32
C LYS A 143 -1.28 17.60 1.02
N ILE A 144 -2.38 16.95 1.42
CA ILE A 144 -2.47 16.23 2.68
C ILE A 144 -1.92 14.80 2.60
N THR A 145 -1.85 14.22 1.40
CA THR A 145 -1.30 12.87 1.19
C THR A 145 0.23 12.95 1.19
N THR A 146 0.90 12.36 2.16
CA THR A 146 2.38 12.31 2.17
C THR A 146 2.91 11.35 1.11
N ASN A 147 4.22 11.39 0.79
CA ASN A 147 4.83 10.43 -0.13
C ASN A 147 4.75 8.99 0.40
N ASN A 148 4.86 8.82 1.72
CA ASN A 148 4.73 7.51 2.34
C ASN A 148 3.30 6.99 2.27
N ASP A 149 2.31 7.84 2.50
CA ASP A 149 0.90 7.48 2.36
C ASP A 149 0.57 7.14 0.91
N LEU A 150 1.09 7.94 -0.04
CA LEU A 150 0.94 7.65 -1.47
C LEU A 150 1.57 6.30 -1.83
N GLY A 151 2.77 5.99 -1.32
CA GLY A 151 3.41 4.70 -1.54
C GLY A 151 2.56 3.53 -1.02
N ALA A 152 1.95 3.67 0.15
CA ALA A 152 1.04 2.67 0.70
C ALA A 152 -0.24 2.52 -0.16
N ILE A 153 -0.84 3.62 -0.58
CA ILE A 153 -2.02 3.62 -1.47
C ILE A 153 -1.68 2.94 -2.81
N LEU A 154 -0.53 3.25 -3.40
CA LEU A 154 -0.09 2.62 -4.65
C LEU A 154 0.17 1.12 -4.48
N ALA A 155 0.77 0.71 -3.35
CA ALA A 155 0.95 -0.70 -3.02
C ALA A 155 -0.40 -1.45 -2.88
N TYR A 156 -1.43 -0.79 -2.38
CA TYR A 156 -2.78 -1.34 -2.31
C TYR A 156 -3.43 -1.44 -3.70
N LEU A 157 -3.38 -0.35 -4.49
CA LEU A 157 -4.08 -0.29 -5.79
C LEU A 157 -3.41 -1.10 -6.89
N LYS A 158 -2.09 -1.22 -6.88
CA LYS A 158 -1.27 -1.74 -7.99
C LYS A 158 -0.36 -2.91 -7.61
N GLY A 159 -0.31 -3.26 -6.34
CA GLY A 159 0.58 -4.30 -5.81
C GLY A 159 1.86 -3.74 -5.18
N LYS A 160 2.49 -4.55 -4.33
CA LYS A 160 3.66 -4.14 -3.53
C LYS A 160 4.85 -3.71 -4.39
N ASP A 161 5.02 -4.34 -5.54
CA ASP A 161 6.19 -4.18 -6.41
C ASP A 161 5.90 -3.23 -7.60
N ALA A 162 4.71 -2.64 -7.64
CA ALA A 162 4.26 -1.80 -8.77
C ALA A 162 5.14 -0.56 -9.03
N LEU A 163 5.93 -0.13 -8.06
CA LEU A 163 6.90 0.97 -8.20
C LEU A 163 8.31 0.48 -8.51
N ALA A 164 8.67 -0.73 -8.08
CA ALA A 164 10.00 -1.32 -8.29
C ALA A 164 10.22 -1.71 -9.76
N ASP A 165 9.19 -2.25 -10.42
CA ASP A 165 9.27 -2.72 -11.80
C ASP A 165 9.47 -1.60 -12.84
N GLN A 166 9.42 -0.34 -12.42
CA GLN A 166 9.50 0.80 -13.34
C GLN A 166 10.92 1.36 -13.51
N ASP A 167 11.86 1.06 -12.61
CA ASP A 167 13.26 1.47 -12.77
C ASP A 167 13.95 0.70 -13.92
N ASP A 168 13.51 -0.52 -14.22
CA ASP A 168 14.04 -1.31 -15.33
C ASP A 168 13.55 -0.82 -16.70
N GLN A 169 12.44 -0.08 -16.77
CA GLN A 169 11.95 0.50 -18.03
C GLN A 169 12.57 1.86 -18.35
N ALA A 170 13.04 2.60 -17.37
CA ALA A 170 13.72 3.89 -17.57
C ALA A 170 15.09 3.74 -18.27
N ASN A 171 15.67 2.55 -18.25
CA ASN A 171 16.94 2.21 -18.91
C ASN A 171 16.78 1.62 -20.31
N LYS A 172 15.57 1.48 -20.86
CA LYS A 172 15.43 1.16 -22.26
C LYS A 172 15.73 2.40 -23.10
N PRO A 173 16.63 2.32 -24.08
CA PRO A 173 16.90 3.46 -24.97
C PRO A 173 15.59 3.87 -25.63
N VAL A 174 15.21 5.14 -25.42
CA VAL A 174 14.05 5.74 -26.05
C VAL A 174 14.22 5.58 -27.55
N SER A 175 13.39 4.74 -28.18
CA SER A 175 13.31 4.71 -29.63
C SER A 175 12.75 6.06 -30.06
N THR A 176 13.61 6.85 -30.71
CA THR A 176 13.28 8.17 -31.25
C THR A 176 12.42 8.03 -32.51
N GLU A 177 11.27 7.37 -32.42
CA GLU A 177 10.21 7.57 -33.39
C GLU A 177 9.39 8.79 -32.98
N LYS A 178 9.72 9.94 -33.59
CA LYS A 178 8.89 11.14 -33.55
C LYS A 178 7.53 10.79 -34.16
N LYS A 179 6.55 10.46 -33.33
CA LYS A 179 5.15 10.57 -33.77
C LYS A 179 4.86 12.06 -33.93
N GLN A 180 4.92 12.51 -35.18
CA GLN A 180 4.51 13.84 -35.60
C GLN A 180 3.00 13.96 -35.35
N GLY A 181 2.66 14.57 -34.20
CA GLY A 181 1.28 14.89 -33.86
C GLY A 181 0.79 16.00 -34.78
N SER A 182 -0.15 15.67 -35.66
CA SER A 182 -0.91 16.64 -36.47
C SER A 182 -1.85 17.42 -35.55
N TYR A 183 -1.41 18.57 -35.10
CA TYR A 183 -2.31 19.63 -34.59
C TYR A 183 -2.40 20.71 -35.66
N LEU A 184 -3.29 20.52 -36.61
CA LEU A 184 -3.78 21.59 -37.46
C LEU A 184 -5.20 21.24 -37.93
N ARG A 185 -6.22 21.79 -37.27
CA ARG A 185 -7.36 22.58 -37.77
C ARG A 185 -8.45 22.70 -36.72
#